data_b2eae13ae3c8d2cb8abf75984fa3f4ca
#
_entry.id   b2eae13ae3c8d2cb8abf75984fa3f4ca
#
_cell.length_a   1.000
_cell.length_b   1.000
_cell.length_c   1.000
_cell.angle_alpha   90.00
_cell.angle_beta   90.00
_cell.angle_gamma   90.00
#
_symmetry.space_group_name_H-M   'P 1'
#
loop_
_entity.id
_entity.type
_entity.pdbx_description
1 polymer ?
#
loop_
_entity_poly.entity_id
_entity_poly.type
_entity_poly.pdbx_seq_one_letter_code
_entity_poly.pdbx_strand_id
1 'polypeptide(L)'
;LGLVHGMRVTNDNARNFDVFAGIAGECFRRNWQHNRLWINDPDTVLLRNRGQEILDPAGNRMIVDSSLTRSEFLFNAAYTLASGGMVLSGDDITEFTEQNAEDLKKLLPPTGVAAVFDTDDFTVGRIPLGSEQIICVFNYEAEERSFEIPIDRPSVVIDFWTGEKMDCREKTVHTVSLAGHSALVLRVQYESE
;
A
#
# COMPACT_ATOMS: atom_id res chain seq x y z
N LEU A 1 21.70 -0.06 -17.51
CA LEU A 1 20.27 0.03 -17.87
C LEU A 1 20.03 -0.84 -19.11
N GLY A 2 18.85 -1.46 -19.22
CA GLY A 2 18.51 -2.32 -20.36
C GLY A 2 18.90 -3.80 -20.22
N LEU A 3 19.49 -4.19 -19.10
CA LEU A 3 19.84 -5.60 -18.81
C LEU A 3 18.82 -6.32 -17.93
N VAL A 4 17.98 -5.57 -17.22
CA VAL A 4 16.94 -6.10 -16.32
C VAL A 4 15.61 -5.40 -16.57
N HIS A 5 14.51 -6.16 -16.45
CA HIS A 5 13.16 -5.63 -16.59
C HIS A 5 12.60 -5.12 -15.26
N GLY A 6 12.98 -5.72 -14.16
CA GLY A 6 12.58 -5.36 -12.79
C GLY A 6 13.76 -5.28 -11.84
N MET A 7 13.60 -4.49 -10.79
CA MET A 7 14.60 -4.27 -9.77
C MET A 7 13.95 -4.12 -8.41
N ARG A 8 14.46 -4.86 -7.42
CA ARG A 8 14.16 -4.64 -6.01
C ARG A 8 14.62 -3.23 -5.62
N VAL A 9 13.70 -2.42 -5.12
CA VAL A 9 13.96 -1.01 -4.75
C VAL A 9 13.92 -0.78 -3.25
N THR A 10 13.78 -1.84 -2.46
CA THR A 10 13.64 -1.82 -1.01
C THR A 10 14.54 -2.87 -0.35
N ASN A 11 14.69 -2.77 0.97
CA ASN A 11 15.21 -3.84 1.80
C ASN A 11 14.21 -5.00 1.91
N ASP A 12 14.61 -6.09 2.60
CA ASP A 12 13.75 -7.25 2.79
C ASP A 12 12.58 -6.94 3.73
N ASN A 13 11.39 -7.39 3.34
CA ASN A 13 10.17 -7.25 4.11
C ASN A 13 10.13 -8.25 5.29
N ALA A 14 9.50 -7.85 6.37
CA ALA A 14 9.28 -8.70 7.54
C ALA A 14 7.98 -8.27 8.26
N ARG A 15 7.39 -9.19 9.03
CA ARG A 15 6.16 -8.93 9.80
C ARG A 15 6.42 -8.07 11.03
N ASN A 16 6.74 -6.81 10.77
CA ASN A 16 7.00 -5.78 11.77
C ASN A 16 6.61 -4.43 11.17
N PHE A 17 5.88 -3.59 11.92
CA PHE A 17 5.40 -2.33 11.37
C PHE A 17 6.53 -1.34 11.04
N ASP A 18 7.58 -1.27 11.86
CA ASP A 18 8.72 -0.39 11.57
C ASP A 18 9.41 -0.77 10.26
N VAL A 19 9.44 -2.08 9.94
CA VAL A 19 9.93 -2.58 8.66
C VAL A 19 8.99 -2.13 7.54
N PHE A 20 7.67 -2.27 7.70
CA PHE A 20 6.69 -1.82 6.71
C PHE A 20 6.83 -0.32 6.43
N ALA A 21 6.92 0.49 7.49
CA ALA A 21 7.11 1.94 7.38
C ALA A 21 8.42 2.31 6.67
N GLY A 22 9.51 1.63 7.03
CA GLY A 22 10.83 1.81 6.40
C GLY A 22 10.79 1.49 4.91
N ILE A 23 10.23 0.33 4.54
CA ILE A 23 10.08 -0.14 3.15
C ILE A 23 9.20 0.82 2.33
N ALA A 24 8.08 1.29 2.90
CA ALA A 24 7.23 2.29 2.25
C ALA A 24 8.03 3.53 1.88
N GLY A 25 8.79 4.10 2.83
CA GLY A 25 9.65 5.26 2.59
C GLY A 25 10.74 5.01 1.55
N GLU A 26 11.37 3.82 1.55
CA GLU A 26 12.36 3.45 0.53
C GLU A 26 11.74 3.35 -0.87
N CYS A 27 10.57 2.72 -0.94
CA CYS A 27 9.82 2.53 -2.18
C CYS A 27 9.42 3.90 -2.77
N PHE A 28 8.81 4.78 -1.97
CA PHE A 28 8.25 6.05 -2.44
C PHE A 28 9.34 7.01 -2.93
N ARG A 29 10.49 7.05 -2.28
CA ARG A 29 11.66 7.81 -2.77
C ARG A 29 12.16 7.32 -4.12
N ARG A 30 11.82 6.08 -4.54
CA ARG A 30 12.22 5.43 -5.79
C ARG A 30 11.10 5.26 -6.79
N ASN A 31 9.87 5.71 -6.49
CA ASN A 31 8.72 5.63 -7.40
C ASN A 31 9.01 6.27 -8.77
N TRP A 32 9.82 7.33 -8.82
CA TRP A 32 10.24 7.96 -10.08
C TRP A 32 11.01 7.03 -11.03
N GLN A 33 11.57 5.92 -10.53
CA GLN A 33 12.31 4.93 -11.34
C GLN A 33 11.37 3.99 -12.10
N HIS A 34 10.14 3.81 -11.59
CA HIS A 34 9.16 2.91 -12.16
C HIS A 34 8.82 3.30 -13.61
N ASN A 35 8.88 2.31 -14.51
CA ASN A 35 8.70 2.47 -15.96
C ASN A 35 9.67 3.45 -16.66
N ARG A 36 10.62 4.05 -15.94
CA ARG A 36 11.69 4.88 -16.54
C ARG A 36 13.01 4.12 -16.64
N LEU A 37 13.33 3.34 -15.62
CA LEU A 37 14.54 2.55 -15.55
C LEU A 37 14.23 1.05 -15.58
N TRP A 38 13.22 0.64 -14.83
CA TRP A 38 12.76 -0.74 -14.64
C TRP A 38 11.35 -0.75 -14.05
N ILE A 39 10.78 -1.95 -13.86
CA ILE A 39 9.59 -2.16 -13.05
C ILE A 39 10.06 -2.28 -11.60
N ASN A 40 9.54 -1.42 -10.71
CA ASN A 40 9.89 -1.47 -9.29
C ASN A 40 9.37 -2.77 -8.66
N ASP A 41 10.22 -3.40 -7.84
CA ASP A 41 9.88 -4.49 -6.96
C ASP A 41 9.94 -3.97 -5.51
N PRO A 42 8.77 -3.76 -4.86
CA PRO A 42 8.70 -3.26 -3.48
C PRO A 42 8.90 -4.36 -2.43
N ASP A 43 9.37 -5.54 -2.82
CA ASP A 43 9.34 -6.79 -2.08
C ASP A 43 7.93 -7.39 -1.95
N THR A 44 7.81 -8.39 -1.12
CA THR A 44 6.59 -9.19 -0.98
C THR A 44 5.52 -8.47 -0.19
N VAL A 45 4.26 -8.62 -0.61
CA VAL A 45 3.12 -8.30 0.23
C VAL A 45 2.89 -9.43 1.23
N LEU A 46 2.67 -9.05 2.49
CA LEU A 46 2.35 -9.93 3.60
C LEU A 46 0.94 -9.62 4.08
N LEU A 47 0.09 -10.63 4.20
CA LEU A 47 -1.33 -10.49 4.58
C LEU A 47 -1.72 -11.39 5.75
N ARG A 48 -0.78 -12.19 6.26
CA ARG A 48 -1.01 -13.16 7.32
C ARG A 48 -0.08 -12.95 8.50
N ASN A 49 -0.59 -13.23 9.69
CA ASN A 49 0.20 -13.19 10.92
C ASN A 49 1.19 -14.37 11.05
N ARG A 50 0.90 -15.50 10.40
CA ARG A 50 1.64 -16.75 10.62
C ARG A 50 2.89 -16.87 9.76
N GLY A 51 3.84 -17.61 10.30
CA GLY A 51 4.93 -18.18 9.53
C GLY A 51 6.19 -17.35 9.49
N GLN A 52 6.39 -16.40 10.41
CA GLN A 52 7.69 -15.75 10.50
C GLN A 52 8.71 -16.70 11.14
N GLU A 53 9.78 -16.99 10.39
CA GLU A 53 10.92 -17.72 10.93
C GLU A 53 11.82 -16.77 11.71
N ILE A 54 12.10 -17.11 12.96
CA ILE A 54 13.06 -16.39 13.81
C ILE A 54 14.06 -17.38 14.40
N LEU A 55 15.20 -16.87 14.90
CA LEU A 55 16.12 -17.63 15.71
C LEU A 55 15.84 -17.37 17.19
N ASP A 56 15.75 -18.42 17.99
CA ASP A 56 15.72 -18.29 19.44
C ASP A 56 17.11 -17.87 19.97
N PRO A 57 17.22 -17.48 21.25
CA PRO A 57 18.52 -17.13 21.84
C PRO A 57 19.59 -18.24 21.80
N ALA A 58 19.18 -19.48 21.59
CA ALA A 58 20.11 -20.63 21.43
C ALA A 58 20.45 -20.89 19.96
N GLY A 59 19.91 -20.11 19.01
CA GLY A 59 20.16 -20.23 17.59
C GLY A 59 19.28 -21.29 16.87
N ASN A 60 18.24 -21.81 17.51
CA ASN A 60 17.30 -22.72 16.87
C ASN A 60 16.26 -21.93 16.07
N ARG A 61 15.85 -22.48 14.93
CA ARG A 61 14.76 -21.93 14.13
C ARG A 61 13.41 -22.17 14.79
N MET A 62 12.61 -21.14 14.94
CA MET A 62 11.22 -21.25 15.37
C MET A 62 10.32 -20.42 14.43
N ILE A 63 9.10 -20.91 14.27
CA ILE A 63 8.07 -20.19 13.52
C ILE A 63 7.15 -19.52 14.53
N VAL A 64 7.02 -18.22 14.43
CA VAL A 64 6.16 -17.43 15.32
C VAL A 64 5.15 -16.62 14.53
N ASP A 65 4.04 -16.33 15.18
CA ASP A 65 3.03 -15.42 14.66
C ASP A 65 3.43 -13.98 15.05
N SER A 66 3.22 -13.04 14.17
CA SER A 66 3.41 -11.62 14.49
C SER A 66 2.23 -11.10 15.31
N SER A 67 2.43 -9.96 15.97
CA SER A 67 1.36 -9.23 16.66
C SER A 67 0.69 -8.17 15.81
N LEU A 68 0.98 -8.14 14.50
CA LEU A 68 0.44 -7.14 13.59
C LEU A 68 -1.08 -7.23 13.48
N THR A 69 -1.69 -6.07 13.42
CA THR A 69 -3.13 -5.90 13.18
C THR A 69 -3.44 -6.01 11.68
N ARG A 70 -4.73 -6.20 11.35
CA ARG A 70 -5.17 -6.14 9.95
C ARG A 70 -4.83 -4.80 9.30
N SER A 71 -4.96 -3.68 10.03
CA SER A 71 -4.65 -2.34 9.51
C SER A 71 -3.19 -2.22 9.08
N GLU A 72 -2.27 -2.79 9.85
CA GLU A 72 -0.85 -2.82 9.51
C GLU A 72 -0.55 -3.69 8.28
N PHE A 73 -1.25 -4.82 8.10
CA PHE A 73 -1.16 -5.60 6.86
C PHE A 73 -1.73 -4.85 5.66
N LEU A 74 -2.84 -4.12 5.82
CA LEU A 74 -3.38 -3.27 4.76
C LEU A 74 -2.47 -2.07 4.46
N PHE A 75 -1.70 -1.57 5.42
CA PHE A 75 -0.64 -0.59 5.18
C PHE A 75 0.43 -1.17 4.23
N ASN A 76 0.87 -2.43 4.47
CA ASN A 76 1.79 -3.14 3.59
C ASN A 76 1.19 -3.30 2.17
N ALA A 77 -0.06 -3.73 2.07
CA ALA A 77 -0.76 -3.85 0.78
C ALA A 77 -0.88 -2.49 0.06
N ALA A 78 -1.16 -1.41 0.81
CA ALA A 78 -1.29 -0.07 0.26
C ALA A 78 0.03 0.48 -0.31
N TYR A 79 1.17 0.28 0.36
CA TYR A 79 2.43 0.73 -0.21
C TYR A 79 2.84 -0.11 -1.43
N THR A 80 2.52 -1.40 -1.44
CA THR A 80 2.71 -2.26 -2.61
C THR A 80 1.91 -1.73 -3.81
N LEU A 81 0.63 -1.38 -3.60
CA LEU A 81 -0.21 -0.74 -4.60
C LEU A 81 0.40 0.60 -5.07
N ALA A 82 0.83 1.45 -4.13
CA ALA A 82 1.41 2.76 -4.42
C ALA A 82 2.76 2.69 -5.15
N SER A 83 3.45 1.55 -5.13
CA SER A 83 4.66 1.32 -5.94
C SER A 83 4.36 1.23 -7.43
N GLY A 84 3.13 0.82 -7.79
CA GLY A 84 2.68 0.58 -9.15
C GLY A 84 3.34 -0.61 -9.85
N GLY A 85 4.34 -1.22 -9.22
CA GLY A 85 5.21 -2.23 -9.77
C GLY A 85 4.77 -3.67 -9.53
N MET A 86 5.72 -4.53 -9.18
CA MET A 86 5.46 -5.95 -8.95
C MET A 86 4.60 -6.16 -7.72
N VAL A 87 3.74 -7.20 -7.79
CA VAL A 87 2.99 -7.71 -6.63
C VAL A 87 3.41 -9.17 -6.43
N LEU A 88 4.16 -9.41 -5.39
CA LEU A 88 4.69 -10.72 -5.02
C LEU A 88 4.12 -11.11 -3.65
N SER A 89 3.59 -12.32 -3.48
CA SER A 89 3.16 -12.81 -2.17
C SER A 89 4.34 -13.38 -1.41
N GLY A 90 4.54 -12.96 -0.16
CA GLY A 90 5.49 -13.55 0.77
C GLY A 90 4.86 -14.58 1.72
N ASP A 91 3.56 -14.79 1.58
CA ASP A 91 2.80 -15.76 2.36
C ASP A 91 2.58 -17.07 1.60
N ASP A 92 2.37 -18.15 2.32
CA ASP A 92 1.81 -19.38 1.76
C ASP A 92 0.34 -19.15 1.39
N ILE A 93 0.08 -19.02 0.09
CA ILE A 93 -1.25 -18.75 -0.44
C ILE A 93 -2.24 -19.93 -0.23
N THR A 94 -1.75 -21.13 0.03
CA THR A 94 -2.61 -22.30 0.31
C THR A 94 -3.27 -22.23 1.69
N GLU A 95 -2.72 -21.38 2.55
CA GLU A 95 -3.25 -21.13 3.90
C GLU A 95 -4.00 -19.80 4.01
N PHE A 96 -4.31 -19.13 2.89
CA PHE A 96 -5.08 -17.90 2.91
C PHE A 96 -6.49 -18.11 3.41
N THR A 97 -6.96 -17.17 4.24
CA THR A 97 -8.38 -16.98 4.47
C THR A 97 -9.02 -16.40 3.21
N GLU A 98 -10.34 -16.49 3.10
CA GLU A 98 -11.09 -15.83 2.02
C GLU A 98 -10.77 -14.34 1.94
N GLN A 99 -10.68 -13.67 3.10
CA GLN A 99 -10.33 -12.25 3.17
C GLN A 99 -8.92 -11.95 2.66
N ASN A 100 -7.91 -12.77 3.02
CA ASN A 100 -6.55 -12.57 2.49
C ASN A 100 -6.51 -12.71 0.96
N ALA A 101 -7.25 -13.69 0.43
CA ALA A 101 -7.34 -13.91 -1.00
C ALA A 101 -8.01 -12.73 -1.71
N GLU A 102 -9.08 -12.17 -1.14
CA GLU A 102 -9.75 -10.98 -1.68
C GLU A 102 -8.86 -9.73 -1.61
N ASP A 103 -8.11 -9.54 -0.53
CA ASP A 103 -7.17 -8.43 -0.42
C ASP A 103 -6.06 -8.53 -1.48
N LEU A 104 -5.49 -9.72 -1.68
CA LEU A 104 -4.47 -9.92 -2.73
C LEU A 104 -5.04 -9.71 -4.14
N LYS A 105 -6.25 -10.20 -4.42
CA LYS A 105 -6.91 -10.01 -5.72
C LYS A 105 -7.10 -8.53 -6.07
N LYS A 106 -7.36 -7.66 -5.10
CA LYS A 106 -7.50 -6.22 -5.32
C LYS A 106 -6.21 -5.54 -5.77
N LEU A 107 -5.06 -6.12 -5.49
CA LEU A 107 -3.77 -5.64 -5.97
C LEU A 107 -3.45 -6.11 -7.40
N LEU A 108 -4.25 -6.99 -7.97
CA LEU A 108 -4.01 -7.63 -9.27
C LEU A 108 -5.08 -7.26 -10.31
N PRO A 109 -4.67 -6.96 -11.57
CA PRO A 109 -3.28 -6.75 -11.99
C PRO A 109 -2.68 -5.49 -11.36
N PRO A 110 -1.34 -5.37 -11.25
CA PRO A 110 -0.70 -4.12 -10.85
C PRO A 110 -1.15 -2.94 -11.70
N THR A 111 -1.25 -1.76 -11.11
CA THR A 111 -1.69 -0.56 -11.83
C THR A 111 -0.73 -0.15 -12.95
N GLY A 112 0.53 -0.54 -12.85
CA GLY A 112 1.59 -0.10 -13.76
C GLY A 112 1.96 1.38 -13.59
N VAL A 113 1.39 2.07 -12.61
CA VAL A 113 1.61 3.51 -12.36
C VAL A 113 1.97 3.70 -10.88
N ALA A 114 3.16 4.23 -10.63
CA ALA A 114 3.58 4.55 -9.28
C ALA A 114 2.92 5.83 -8.76
N ALA A 115 2.62 5.86 -7.46
CA ALA A 115 2.06 7.04 -6.82
C ALA A 115 3.04 8.22 -6.85
N VAL A 116 2.49 9.41 -7.05
CA VAL A 116 3.15 10.69 -6.83
C VAL A 116 2.66 11.22 -5.50
N PHE A 117 3.58 11.64 -4.64
CA PHE A 117 3.26 12.13 -3.30
C PHE A 117 3.21 13.66 -3.30
N ASP A 118 2.25 14.20 -2.54
CA ASP A 118 2.03 15.65 -2.45
C ASP A 118 3.15 16.33 -1.64
N THR A 119 3.77 15.61 -0.71
CA THR A 119 4.83 16.08 0.19
C THR A 119 5.91 15.03 0.44
N ASP A 120 7.08 15.46 0.92
CA ASP A 120 8.24 14.59 1.19
C ASP A 120 8.07 13.69 2.43
N ASP A 121 6.99 13.85 3.20
CA ASP A 121 6.63 12.97 4.31
C ASP A 121 5.91 11.69 3.85
N PHE A 122 5.57 11.62 2.56
CA PHE A 122 4.92 10.46 1.93
C PHE A 122 3.61 10.04 2.58
N THR A 123 2.84 11.00 3.09
CA THR A 123 1.56 10.70 3.76
C THR A 123 0.40 10.60 2.79
N VAL A 124 0.37 11.39 1.71
CA VAL A 124 -0.70 11.36 0.70
C VAL A 124 -0.11 11.17 -0.68
N GLY A 125 -0.38 10.02 -1.29
CA GLY A 125 0.07 9.66 -2.63
C GLY A 125 -1.09 9.48 -3.61
N ARG A 126 -0.89 9.84 -4.88
CA ARG A 126 -1.90 9.78 -5.95
C ARG A 126 -1.39 8.95 -7.12
N ILE A 127 -2.19 7.98 -7.54
CA ILE A 127 -1.96 7.14 -8.71
C ILE A 127 -2.94 7.57 -9.81
N PRO A 128 -2.50 8.34 -10.82
CA PRO A 128 -3.38 8.79 -11.89
C PRO A 128 -3.65 7.65 -12.89
N LEU A 129 -4.92 7.34 -13.15
CA LEU A 129 -5.36 6.28 -14.05
C LEU A 129 -6.31 6.79 -15.17
N GLY A 130 -6.09 8.00 -15.66
CA GLY A 130 -6.88 8.60 -16.71
C GLY A 130 -8.21 9.17 -16.21
N SER A 131 -9.33 8.45 -16.37
CA SER A 131 -10.66 8.87 -15.91
C SER A 131 -10.89 8.69 -14.39
N GLU A 132 -9.93 8.15 -13.69
CA GLU A 132 -9.97 7.94 -12.24
C GLU A 132 -8.56 8.11 -11.64
N GLN A 133 -8.49 8.17 -10.33
CA GLN A 133 -7.24 8.08 -9.58
C GLN A 133 -7.43 7.20 -8.35
N ILE A 134 -6.34 6.64 -7.87
CA ILE A 134 -6.29 6.05 -6.53
C ILE A 134 -5.53 7.00 -5.61
N ILE A 135 -6.07 7.28 -4.44
CA ILE A 135 -5.42 8.07 -3.40
C ILE A 135 -5.05 7.13 -2.26
N CYS A 136 -3.78 7.11 -1.90
CA CYS A 136 -3.27 6.34 -0.77
C CYS A 136 -2.86 7.31 0.34
N VAL A 137 -3.40 7.12 1.54
CA VAL A 137 -3.08 7.93 2.73
C VAL A 137 -2.45 7.03 3.77
N PHE A 138 -1.32 7.45 4.32
CA PHE A 138 -0.52 6.64 5.25
C PHE A 138 -0.37 7.35 6.59
N ASN A 139 -0.76 6.68 7.67
CA ASN A 139 -0.45 7.10 9.03
C ASN A 139 0.68 6.22 9.60
N TYR A 140 1.87 6.79 9.68
CA TYR A 140 3.07 6.13 10.22
C TYR A 140 3.15 6.18 11.74
N GLU A 141 2.38 7.11 12.36
CA GLU A 141 2.41 7.32 13.80
C GLU A 141 1.61 6.24 14.54
N ALA A 142 1.92 6.05 15.82
CA ALA A 142 1.18 5.11 16.67
C ALA A 142 -0.22 5.64 17.05
N GLU A 143 -0.41 6.96 17.03
CA GLU A 143 -1.66 7.64 17.38
C GLU A 143 -2.52 7.91 16.15
N GLU A 144 -3.79 8.14 16.40
CA GLU A 144 -4.73 8.60 15.38
C GLU A 144 -4.31 9.96 14.83
N ARG A 145 -4.38 10.13 13.52
CA ARG A 145 -4.06 11.38 12.83
C ARG A 145 -5.11 11.71 11.79
N SER A 146 -5.43 13.01 11.65
CA SER A 146 -6.31 13.51 10.61
C SER A 146 -5.54 14.01 9.41
N PHE A 147 -6.07 13.73 8.22
CA PHE A 147 -5.50 14.13 6.93
C PHE A 147 -6.54 14.88 6.12
N GLU A 148 -6.11 15.92 5.44
CA GLU A 148 -6.92 16.64 4.47
C GLU A 148 -6.61 16.11 3.06
N ILE A 149 -7.65 15.66 2.35
CA ILE A 149 -7.55 15.11 1.01
C ILE A 149 -8.31 16.01 0.05
N PRO A 150 -7.65 16.92 -0.69
CA PRO A 150 -8.32 17.72 -1.69
C PRO A 150 -8.72 16.85 -2.89
N ILE A 151 -10.00 16.94 -3.29
CA ILE A 151 -10.56 16.37 -4.51
C ILE A 151 -11.05 17.55 -5.35
N ASP A 152 -10.38 17.81 -6.46
CA ASP A 152 -10.48 19.06 -7.23
C ASP A 152 -11.65 19.10 -8.22
N ARG A 153 -12.40 18.01 -8.37
CA ARG A 153 -13.56 17.91 -9.27
C ARG A 153 -14.63 16.95 -8.72
N PRO A 154 -15.89 17.09 -9.19
CA PRO A 154 -16.98 16.17 -8.82
C PRO A 154 -16.59 14.71 -9.08
N SER A 155 -16.79 13.86 -8.09
CA SER A 155 -16.30 12.49 -8.13
C SER A 155 -17.14 11.56 -7.28
N VAL A 156 -17.14 10.28 -7.64
CA VAL A 156 -17.56 9.19 -6.74
C VAL A 156 -16.31 8.64 -6.07
N VAL A 157 -16.27 8.69 -4.75
CA VAL A 157 -15.18 8.14 -3.94
C VAL A 157 -15.59 6.79 -3.39
N ILE A 158 -14.73 5.81 -3.53
CA ILE A 158 -14.97 4.41 -3.14
C ILE A 158 -13.80 3.97 -2.26
N ASP A 159 -14.10 3.45 -1.07
CA ASP A 159 -13.08 2.75 -0.29
C ASP A 159 -12.59 1.54 -1.08
N PHE A 160 -11.30 1.45 -1.30
CA PHE A 160 -10.69 0.43 -2.16
C PHE A 160 -10.84 -0.97 -1.58
N TRP A 161 -10.77 -1.11 -0.25
CA TRP A 161 -10.80 -2.41 0.41
C TRP A 161 -12.22 -2.92 0.65
N THR A 162 -13.17 -2.03 0.99
CA THR A 162 -14.55 -2.43 1.30
C THR A 162 -15.48 -2.32 0.10
N GLY A 163 -15.19 -1.41 -0.83
CA GLY A 163 -16.07 -1.07 -1.95
C GLY A 163 -17.20 -0.11 -1.54
N GLU A 164 -17.21 0.39 -0.31
CA GLU A 164 -18.19 1.36 0.15
C GLU A 164 -18.03 2.68 -0.59
N LYS A 165 -19.15 3.26 -1.00
CA LYS A 165 -19.18 4.52 -1.74
C LYS A 165 -19.41 5.70 -0.80
N MET A 166 -18.62 6.75 -1.01
CA MET A 166 -18.79 8.05 -0.40
C MET A 166 -19.25 9.02 -1.49
N ASP A 167 -20.38 9.73 -1.26
CA ASP A 167 -20.88 10.70 -2.25
C ASP A 167 -20.11 12.01 -2.12
N CYS A 168 -19.37 12.39 -3.14
CA CYS A 168 -18.50 13.56 -3.19
C CYS A 168 -18.73 14.37 -4.46
N ARG A 169 -19.98 14.83 -4.66
CA ARG A 169 -20.39 15.55 -5.89
C ARG A 169 -19.88 16.98 -5.99
N GLU A 170 -19.34 17.54 -4.92
CA GLU A 170 -18.78 18.89 -4.92
C GLU A 170 -17.27 18.83 -4.75
N LYS A 171 -16.56 19.83 -5.30
CA LYS A 171 -15.14 20.04 -5.00
C LYS A 171 -14.98 20.25 -3.51
N THR A 172 -14.35 19.32 -2.82
CA THR A 172 -14.24 19.37 -1.37
C THR A 172 -12.87 18.91 -0.91
N VAL A 173 -12.47 19.42 0.24
CA VAL A 173 -11.41 18.82 1.03
C VAL A 173 -12.06 17.81 1.96
N HIS A 174 -11.72 16.53 1.81
CA HIS A 174 -12.17 15.49 2.72
C HIS A 174 -11.19 15.39 3.87
N THR A 175 -11.69 15.56 5.09
CA THR A 175 -10.90 15.24 6.28
C THR A 175 -11.20 13.82 6.68
N VAL A 176 -10.17 13.00 6.73
CA VAL A 176 -10.24 11.59 7.19
C VAL A 176 -9.37 11.42 8.42
N SER A 177 -9.86 10.66 9.39
CA SER A 177 -9.10 10.28 10.58
C SER A 177 -8.66 8.83 10.43
N LEU A 178 -7.36 8.58 10.51
CA LEU A 178 -6.75 7.26 10.43
C LEU A 178 -6.19 6.88 11.78
N ALA A 179 -6.54 5.69 12.24
CA ALA A 179 -5.91 5.07 13.40
C ALA A 179 -4.39 5.00 13.21
N GLY A 180 -3.66 4.85 14.29
CA GLY A 180 -2.21 4.64 14.22
C GLY A 180 -1.85 3.41 13.38
N HIS A 181 -0.71 3.44 12.73
CA HIS A 181 -0.17 2.33 11.93
C HIS A 181 -1.17 1.81 10.88
N SER A 182 -1.80 2.72 10.14
CA SER A 182 -2.80 2.34 9.15
C SER A 182 -2.66 3.10 7.83
N ALA A 183 -3.32 2.59 6.80
CA ALA A 183 -3.45 3.27 5.52
C ALA A 183 -4.90 3.23 5.04
N LEU A 184 -5.33 4.31 4.40
CA LEU A 184 -6.58 4.40 3.67
C LEU A 184 -6.27 4.43 2.18
N VAL A 185 -7.01 3.67 1.40
CA VAL A 185 -6.93 3.70 -0.06
C VAL A 185 -8.29 4.02 -0.63
N LEU A 186 -8.36 5.08 -1.41
CA LEU A 186 -9.58 5.56 -2.04
C LEU A 186 -9.47 5.48 -3.56
N ARG A 187 -10.47 4.93 -4.22
CA ARG A 187 -10.65 5.02 -5.66
C ARG A 187 -11.56 6.18 -5.97
N VAL A 188 -11.08 7.14 -6.72
CA VAL A 188 -11.81 8.37 -7.07
C VAL A 188 -12.14 8.32 -8.56
N GLN A 189 -13.41 8.17 -8.87
CA GLN A 189 -13.95 8.13 -10.23
C GLN A 189 -14.52 9.50 -10.58
N TYR A 190 -13.96 10.14 -11.59
CA TYR A 190 -14.42 11.45 -12.03
C TYR A 190 -15.72 11.34 -12.79
N GLU A 191 -16.65 12.26 -12.50
CA GLU A 191 -17.86 12.39 -13.32
C GLU A 191 -17.49 12.92 -14.71
N SER A 192 -18.12 12.37 -15.75
CA SER A 192 -17.97 12.88 -17.12
C SER A 192 -18.61 14.26 -17.22
N GLU A 193 -17.91 15.19 -17.86
CA GLU A 193 -18.47 16.51 -18.20
C GLU A 193 -19.63 16.40 -19.19
#